data_10354737081a6c9e62d4c104579ed4c5
#
_entry.id   10354737081a6c9e62d4c104579ed4c5
#
_cell.length_a   1.000
_cell.length_b   1.000
_cell.length_c   1.000
_cell.angle_alpha   90.00
_cell.angle_beta   90.00
_cell.angle_gamma   90.00
#
_symmetry.space_group_name_H-M   'P 1'
#
loop_
_entity.id
_entity.type
_entity.pdbx_description
1 polymer ?
#
loop_
_entity_poly.entity_id
_entity_poly.type
_entity_poly.pdbx_seq_one_letter_code
_entity_poly.pdbx_strand_id
1 'polypeptide(L)'
;VQGDNVLALSFAHYAHIPLDVGDFTDYMGERYWLTERYTPKEKSGSEWEYNLKLYGIERLIRRFLVLETTDGDTNPLFTLTATPRDHVAMVVKAINDGMGNITDWKVGQVDGTDLIVIDYEGMYCDQALKEIAGKVGGKAEWWVEGQTMNVCRCEHGEEITLGYGKGLTSLE
;
A
#
# COMPACT_ATOMS: atom_id res chain seq x y z
N VAL A 1 9.55 -8.91 3.13
CA VAL A 1 8.22 -9.15 3.73
C VAL A 1 7.68 -7.77 4.11
N GLN A 2 6.74 -7.25 3.34
CA GLN A 2 6.04 -6.03 3.69
C GLN A 2 5.06 -6.36 4.83
N GLY A 3 5.45 -6.03 6.06
CA GLY A 3 4.55 -6.01 7.20
C GLY A 3 3.56 -4.85 7.08
N ASP A 4 2.41 -4.97 7.74
CA ASP A 4 1.53 -3.81 7.87
C ASP A 4 2.27 -2.74 8.70
N ASN A 5 2.51 -1.57 8.09
CA ASN A 5 3.06 -0.42 8.78
C ASN A 5 1.96 0.14 9.69
N VAL A 6 2.10 -0.01 10.99
CA VAL A 6 1.06 0.33 11.98
C VAL A 6 1.61 1.29 13.02
N LEU A 7 0.94 2.41 13.18
CA LEU A 7 1.17 3.35 14.28
C LEU A 7 0.11 3.12 15.37
N ALA A 8 0.54 2.71 16.55
CA ALA A 8 -0.32 2.60 17.73
C ALA A 8 -0.18 3.86 18.59
N LEU A 9 -1.28 4.54 18.85
CA LEU A 9 -1.34 5.71 19.71
C LEU A 9 -2.25 5.46 20.91
N SER A 10 -1.76 5.74 22.10
CA SER A 10 -2.56 5.68 23.33
C SER A 10 -2.42 7.00 24.10
N PHE A 11 -3.55 7.65 24.36
CA PHE A 11 -3.57 8.91 25.11
C PHE A 11 -4.93 9.11 25.79
N ALA A 12 -5.01 10.05 26.71
CA ALA A 12 -6.24 10.50 27.32
C ALA A 12 -6.45 12.00 27.06
N HIS A 13 -7.71 12.43 26.90
CA HIS A 13 -8.05 13.82 26.67
C HIS A 13 -9.35 14.19 27.39
N TYR A 14 -9.45 15.44 27.88
CA TYR A 14 -10.61 15.90 28.64
C TYR A 14 -11.82 16.31 27.78
N ALA A 15 -11.66 16.41 26.48
CA ALA A 15 -12.77 16.65 25.56
C ALA A 15 -12.89 15.46 24.61
N HIS A 16 -14.12 15.13 24.22
CA HIS A 16 -14.34 14.16 23.16
C HIS A 16 -13.78 14.68 21.84
N ILE A 17 -12.82 13.94 21.26
CA ILE A 17 -12.28 14.19 19.93
C ILE A 17 -13.06 13.31 18.96
N PRO A 18 -13.87 13.88 18.07
CA PRO A 18 -14.53 13.10 17.03
C PRO A 18 -13.47 12.56 16.06
N LEU A 19 -13.52 11.29 15.76
CA LEU A 19 -12.61 10.63 14.83
C LEU A 19 -13.43 9.84 13.81
N ASP A 20 -13.14 10.08 12.54
CA ASP A 20 -13.78 9.40 11.43
C ASP A 20 -12.79 8.57 10.61
N VAL A 21 -13.31 7.58 9.88
CA VAL A 21 -12.52 6.79 8.93
C VAL A 21 -11.98 7.74 7.86
N GLY A 22 -10.66 7.72 7.67
CA GLY A 22 -9.96 8.63 6.78
C GLY A 22 -9.18 9.74 7.49
N ASP A 23 -9.42 9.93 8.79
CA ASP A 23 -8.55 10.80 9.60
C ASP A 23 -7.13 10.26 9.62
N PHE A 24 -6.17 11.15 9.67
CA PHE A 24 -4.76 10.79 9.61
C PHE A 24 -3.89 11.58 10.58
N THR A 25 -2.69 11.05 10.80
CA THR A 25 -1.60 11.75 11.48
C THR A 25 -0.29 11.50 10.75
N ASP A 26 0.61 12.47 10.79
CA ASP A 26 1.95 12.33 10.25
C ASP A 26 2.92 12.00 11.40
N TYR A 27 3.74 10.96 11.22
CA TYR A 27 4.74 10.54 12.18
C TYR A 27 6.02 10.10 11.46
N MET A 28 7.16 10.65 11.83
CA MET A 28 8.49 10.38 11.25
C MET A 28 8.53 10.52 9.71
N GLY A 29 7.79 11.48 9.16
CA GLY A 29 7.74 11.73 7.71
C GLY A 29 6.77 10.83 6.94
N GLU A 30 6.09 9.92 7.61
CA GLU A 30 5.08 9.06 7.01
C GLU A 30 3.68 9.42 7.51
N ARG A 31 2.68 9.16 6.68
CA ARG A 31 1.28 9.39 7.01
C ARG A 31 0.58 8.09 7.35
N TYR A 32 -0.20 8.11 8.45
CA TYR A 32 -0.96 6.99 8.96
C TYR A 32 -2.43 7.35 9.05
N TRP A 33 -3.30 6.49 8.56
CA TRP A 33 -4.75 6.71 8.50
C TRP A 33 -5.52 5.82 9.46
N LEU A 34 -6.62 6.37 9.98
CA LEU A 34 -7.64 5.60 10.67
C LEU A 34 -8.51 4.91 9.61
N THR A 35 -8.39 3.59 9.50
CA THR A 35 -9.08 2.81 8.45
C THR A 35 -10.37 2.15 8.92
N GLU A 36 -10.65 2.21 10.22
CA GLU A 36 -11.81 1.57 10.84
C GLU A 36 -12.49 2.55 11.79
N ARG A 37 -13.80 2.39 11.98
CA ARG A 37 -14.51 3.19 12.98
C ARG A 37 -13.92 2.95 14.35
N TYR A 38 -13.70 4.05 15.07
CA TYR A 38 -13.19 4.02 16.42
C TYR A 38 -14.14 4.74 17.37
N THR A 39 -14.36 4.15 18.53
CA THR A 39 -15.13 4.77 19.62
C THR A 39 -14.24 4.86 20.84
N PRO A 40 -13.92 6.06 21.34
CA PRO A 40 -13.11 6.23 22.53
C PRO A 40 -13.89 5.74 23.77
N LYS A 41 -13.15 5.38 24.80
CA LYS A 41 -13.71 4.95 26.07
C LYS A 41 -13.79 6.14 27.03
N GLU A 42 -14.99 6.45 27.51
CA GLU A 42 -15.17 7.41 28.60
C GLU A 42 -14.69 6.78 29.91
N LYS A 43 -13.80 7.45 30.62
CA LYS A 43 -13.15 6.94 31.82
C LYS A 43 -13.81 7.43 33.11
N SER A 44 -14.10 8.71 33.24
CA SER A 44 -14.90 9.30 34.31
C SER A 44 -15.24 10.75 34.01
N GLY A 45 -16.53 11.05 33.94
CA GLY A 45 -17.11 12.39 33.93
C GLY A 45 -16.68 13.39 32.85
N SER A 46 -15.49 13.34 32.34
CA SER A 46 -14.99 14.20 31.27
C SER A 46 -13.63 13.75 30.67
N GLU A 47 -13.12 12.60 31.07
CA GLU A 47 -11.86 12.08 30.49
C GLU A 47 -12.14 10.93 29.52
N TRP A 48 -11.61 11.06 28.29
CA TRP A 48 -11.73 10.07 27.22
C TRP A 48 -10.39 9.39 26.99
N GLU A 49 -10.38 8.06 26.91
CA GLU A 49 -9.21 7.26 26.61
C GLU A 49 -9.25 6.82 25.15
N TYR A 50 -8.13 7.03 24.44
CA TYR A 50 -7.93 6.71 23.06
C TYR A 50 -6.83 5.67 22.90
N ASN A 51 -7.14 4.56 22.21
CA ASN A 51 -6.20 3.51 21.85
C ASN A 51 -6.35 3.25 20.34
N LEU A 52 -5.67 4.05 19.55
CA LEU A 52 -5.81 4.07 18.11
C LEU A 52 -4.80 3.13 17.44
N LYS A 53 -5.24 2.47 16.38
CA LYS A 53 -4.37 1.83 15.40
C LYS A 53 -4.57 2.52 14.07
N LEU A 54 -3.52 3.21 13.61
CA LEU A 54 -3.49 3.85 12.32
C LEU A 54 -2.55 3.06 11.41
N TYR A 55 -2.87 3.04 10.14
CA TYR A 55 -2.20 2.19 9.17
C TYR A 55 -1.52 3.04 8.09
N GLY A 56 -0.34 2.61 7.69
CA GLY A 56 0.39 3.17 6.57
C GLY A 56 -0.35 2.98 5.25
N ILE A 57 0.19 3.59 4.22
CA ILE A 57 -0.41 3.67 2.89
C ILE A 57 -0.65 2.30 2.24
N GLU A 58 0.18 1.31 2.55
CA GLU A 58 0.07 -0.05 2.01
C GLU A 58 -1.26 -0.72 2.39
N ARG A 59 -1.78 -0.37 3.57
CA ARG A 59 -3.09 -0.88 4.02
C ARG A 59 -4.23 -0.29 3.21
N LEU A 60 -4.11 0.96 2.78
CA LEU A 60 -5.11 1.61 1.95
C LEU A 60 -5.17 1.00 0.54
N ILE A 61 -4.03 0.67 -0.04
CA ILE A 61 -3.93 0.05 -1.37
C ILE A 61 -4.78 -1.23 -1.46
N ARG A 62 -4.85 -2.00 -0.36
CA ARG A 62 -5.66 -3.22 -0.26
C ARG A 62 -7.18 -3.00 -0.28
N ARG A 63 -7.64 -1.76 -0.28
CA ARG A 63 -9.08 -1.44 -0.22
C ARG A 63 -9.67 -1.12 -1.59
N PHE A 64 -8.85 -0.88 -2.59
CA PHE A 64 -9.29 -0.48 -3.92
C PHE A 64 -9.25 -1.66 -4.89
N LEU A 65 -10.34 -1.82 -5.64
CA LEU A 65 -10.42 -2.79 -6.73
C LEU A 65 -9.85 -2.17 -8.00
N VAL A 66 -9.16 -2.99 -8.79
CA VAL A 66 -8.80 -2.61 -10.15
C VAL A 66 -10.01 -2.79 -11.03
N LEU A 67 -10.42 -1.72 -11.71
CA LEU A 67 -11.62 -1.68 -12.54
C LEU A 67 -11.26 -1.24 -13.95
N GLU A 68 -11.77 -1.96 -14.94
CA GLU A 68 -11.86 -1.46 -16.29
C GLU A 68 -12.99 -0.44 -16.39
N THR A 69 -12.76 0.69 -17.05
CA THR A 69 -13.80 1.70 -17.27
C THR A 69 -13.98 1.91 -18.76
N THR A 70 -15.17 1.59 -19.25
CA THR A 70 -15.54 1.78 -20.66
C THR A 70 -16.88 2.51 -20.71
N ASP A 71 -16.93 3.65 -21.38
CA ASP A 71 -18.14 4.48 -21.54
C ASP A 71 -18.87 4.86 -20.25
N GLY A 72 -18.13 4.94 -19.13
CA GLY A 72 -18.65 5.27 -17.81
C GLY A 72 -19.08 4.07 -16.97
N ASP A 73 -19.15 2.88 -17.56
CA ASP A 73 -19.39 1.63 -16.84
C ASP A 73 -18.07 1.06 -16.29
N THR A 74 -18.13 0.50 -15.10
CA THR A 74 -16.98 -0.13 -14.43
C THR A 74 -17.17 -1.64 -14.37
N ASN A 75 -16.14 -2.37 -14.81
CA ASN A 75 -16.12 -3.84 -14.79
C ASN A 75 -14.95 -4.36 -13.97
N PRO A 76 -15.18 -5.15 -12.91
CA PRO A 76 -14.13 -5.79 -12.15
C PRO A 76 -13.63 -7.12 -12.76
N LEU A 77 -14.30 -7.64 -13.81
CA LEU A 77 -14.01 -8.92 -14.43
C LEU A 77 -13.57 -8.70 -15.88
N PHE A 78 -12.27 -8.61 -16.12
CA PHE A 78 -11.73 -8.38 -17.44
C PHE A 78 -10.32 -8.98 -17.58
N THR A 79 -9.90 -9.19 -18.83
CA THR A 79 -8.54 -9.61 -19.16
C THR A 79 -7.85 -8.49 -19.90
N LEU A 80 -6.66 -8.14 -19.47
CA LEU A 80 -5.85 -7.11 -20.13
C LEU A 80 -4.51 -7.68 -20.60
N THR A 81 -4.17 -7.43 -21.85
CA THR A 81 -2.85 -7.67 -22.42
C THR A 81 -2.16 -6.33 -22.66
N ALA A 82 -1.17 -6.01 -21.82
CA ALA A 82 -0.49 -4.72 -21.83
C ALA A 82 0.94 -4.85 -21.29
N THR A 83 1.71 -3.76 -21.33
CA THR A 83 3.02 -3.75 -20.69
C THR A 83 2.87 -3.74 -19.16
N PRO A 84 3.88 -4.22 -18.40
CA PRO A 84 3.86 -4.11 -16.93
C PRO A 84 3.58 -2.68 -16.45
N ARG A 85 4.15 -1.69 -17.13
CA ARG A 85 3.96 -0.28 -16.80
C ARG A 85 2.49 0.17 -16.95
N ASP A 86 1.80 -0.29 -18.00
CA ASP A 86 0.39 0.04 -18.22
C ASP A 86 -0.51 -0.62 -17.17
N HIS A 87 -0.20 -1.87 -16.77
CA HIS A 87 -0.88 -2.53 -15.67
C HIS A 87 -0.70 -1.77 -14.34
N VAL A 88 0.53 -1.31 -14.03
CA VAL A 88 0.79 -0.47 -12.84
C VAL A 88 0.06 0.87 -12.94
N ALA A 89 -0.02 1.46 -14.13
CA ALA A 89 -0.77 2.70 -14.34
C ALA A 89 -2.27 2.52 -14.05
N MET A 90 -2.84 1.38 -14.41
CA MET A 90 -4.23 1.05 -14.07
C MET A 90 -4.44 0.92 -12.56
N VAL A 91 -3.51 0.28 -11.85
CA VAL A 91 -3.55 0.20 -10.37
C VAL A 91 -3.45 1.59 -9.75
N VAL A 92 -2.51 2.42 -10.20
CA VAL A 92 -2.35 3.81 -9.74
C VAL A 92 -3.62 4.62 -9.97
N LYS A 93 -4.26 4.45 -11.13
CA LYS A 93 -5.55 5.09 -11.43
C LYS A 93 -6.63 4.64 -10.45
N ALA A 94 -6.75 3.34 -10.19
CA ALA A 94 -7.74 2.82 -9.27
C ALA A 94 -7.57 3.37 -7.84
N ILE A 95 -6.32 3.55 -7.39
CA ILE A 95 -6.02 4.15 -6.08
C ILE A 95 -6.44 5.63 -6.08
N ASN A 96 -6.06 6.42 -7.09
CA ASN A 96 -6.41 7.83 -7.17
C ASN A 96 -7.93 8.05 -7.25
N ASP A 97 -8.62 7.28 -8.07
CA ASP A 97 -10.08 7.33 -8.18
C ASP A 97 -10.75 6.95 -6.85
N GLY A 98 -10.27 5.89 -6.20
CA GLY A 98 -10.78 5.42 -4.92
C GLY A 98 -10.54 6.38 -3.76
N MET A 99 -9.48 7.19 -3.83
CA MET A 99 -9.17 8.26 -2.89
C MET A 99 -9.87 9.59 -3.26
N GLY A 100 -10.76 9.60 -4.27
CA GLY A 100 -11.47 10.79 -4.72
C GLY A 100 -10.55 11.86 -5.33
N ASN A 101 -9.45 11.45 -5.92
CA ASN A 101 -8.39 12.33 -6.48
C ASN A 101 -7.77 13.31 -5.46
N ILE A 102 -7.84 12.98 -4.16
CA ILE A 102 -7.16 13.73 -3.10
C ILE A 102 -5.66 13.44 -3.11
N THR A 103 -5.26 12.30 -3.67
CA THR A 103 -3.87 11.86 -3.80
C THR A 103 -3.41 11.93 -5.26
N ASP A 104 -2.11 12.14 -5.46
CA ASP A 104 -1.48 12.20 -6.79
C ASP A 104 -0.46 11.07 -6.92
N TRP A 105 -0.95 9.84 -6.86
CA TRP A 105 -0.13 8.65 -7.05
C TRP A 105 0.42 8.59 -8.46
N LYS A 106 1.68 8.17 -8.55
CA LYS A 106 2.42 8.09 -9.82
C LYS A 106 3.02 6.71 -10.02
N VAL A 107 3.18 6.36 -11.29
CA VAL A 107 3.97 5.20 -11.70
C VAL A 107 5.44 5.56 -11.63
N GLY A 108 6.19 4.83 -10.83
CA GLY A 108 7.63 4.97 -10.70
C GLY A 108 8.41 4.08 -11.66
N GLN A 109 9.40 3.38 -11.12
CA GLN A 109 10.17 2.41 -11.88
C GLN A 109 9.36 1.13 -12.06
N VAL A 110 9.27 0.65 -13.30
CA VAL A 110 8.64 -0.63 -13.65
C VAL A 110 9.54 -1.34 -14.64
N ASP A 111 9.97 -2.55 -14.29
CA ASP A 111 10.79 -3.40 -15.15
C ASP A 111 9.90 -4.18 -16.14
N GLY A 112 10.52 -4.58 -17.25
CA GLY A 112 9.86 -5.34 -18.32
C GLY A 112 9.16 -4.46 -19.33
N THR A 113 9.31 -4.82 -20.60
CA THR A 113 8.70 -4.15 -21.74
C THR A 113 7.78 -5.06 -22.55
N ASP A 114 7.87 -6.36 -22.31
CA ASP A 114 7.06 -7.36 -23.00
C ASP A 114 5.61 -7.29 -22.51
N LEU A 115 4.69 -7.61 -23.40
CA LEU A 115 3.29 -7.70 -23.05
C LEU A 115 3.04 -8.87 -22.11
N ILE A 116 2.34 -8.60 -21.02
CA ILE A 116 1.86 -9.62 -20.09
C ILE A 116 0.34 -9.66 -20.11
N VAL A 117 -0.21 -10.83 -19.83
CA VAL A 117 -1.65 -11.05 -19.74
C VAL A 117 -2.03 -11.23 -18.28
N ILE A 118 -2.97 -10.43 -17.80
CA ILE A 118 -3.53 -10.53 -16.45
C ILE A 118 -5.05 -10.62 -16.56
N ASP A 119 -5.59 -11.64 -15.88
CA ASP A 119 -7.03 -11.81 -15.70
C ASP A 119 -7.44 -11.15 -14.39
N TYR A 120 -8.12 -10.02 -14.48
CA TYR A 120 -8.63 -9.31 -13.32
C TYR A 120 -10.01 -9.86 -12.94
N GLU A 121 -10.05 -10.66 -11.89
CA GLU A 121 -11.27 -11.27 -11.37
C GLU A 121 -11.65 -10.64 -10.02
N GLY A 122 -11.96 -9.35 -10.02
CA GLY A 122 -12.24 -8.62 -8.80
C GLY A 122 -10.99 -8.43 -7.93
N MET A 123 -9.82 -8.25 -8.57
CA MET A 123 -8.55 -8.08 -7.86
C MET A 123 -8.48 -6.74 -7.14
N TYR A 124 -8.05 -6.77 -5.89
CA TYR A 124 -7.59 -5.59 -5.18
C TYR A 124 -6.21 -5.15 -5.67
N CYS A 125 -5.91 -3.87 -5.51
CA CYS A 125 -4.67 -3.28 -6.03
C CYS A 125 -3.39 -3.98 -5.55
N ASP A 126 -3.33 -4.45 -4.29
CA ASP A 126 -2.18 -5.20 -3.78
C ASP A 126 -2.03 -6.58 -4.44
N GLN A 127 -3.14 -7.24 -4.75
CA GLN A 127 -3.14 -8.52 -5.47
C GLN A 127 -2.68 -8.33 -6.90
N ALA A 128 -3.19 -7.29 -7.58
CA ALA A 128 -2.78 -6.94 -8.92
C ALA A 128 -1.27 -6.64 -8.99
N LEU A 129 -0.73 -5.88 -8.05
CA LEU A 129 0.70 -5.58 -7.97
C LEU A 129 1.57 -6.84 -7.79
N LYS A 130 1.11 -7.79 -6.98
CA LYS A 130 1.80 -9.08 -6.82
C LYS A 130 1.79 -9.90 -8.10
N GLU A 131 0.64 -9.92 -8.79
CA GLU A 131 0.51 -10.63 -10.08
C GLU A 131 1.42 -10.00 -11.15
N ILE A 132 1.44 -8.66 -11.25
CA ILE A 132 2.32 -7.92 -12.16
C ILE A 132 3.78 -8.26 -11.86
N ALA A 133 4.22 -8.17 -10.60
CA ALA A 133 5.59 -8.49 -10.20
C ALA A 133 5.95 -9.94 -10.53
N GLY A 134 5.04 -10.88 -10.30
CA GLY A 134 5.21 -12.29 -10.66
C GLY A 134 5.38 -12.51 -12.18
N LYS A 135 4.62 -11.79 -13.00
CA LYS A 135 4.71 -11.86 -14.48
C LYS A 135 5.96 -11.17 -15.03
N VAL A 136 6.41 -10.08 -14.43
CA VAL A 136 7.69 -9.43 -14.75
C VAL A 136 8.84 -10.40 -14.51
N GLY A 137 8.76 -11.23 -13.45
CA GLY A 137 9.76 -12.24 -13.14
C GLY A 137 11.05 -11.65 -12.57
N GLY A 138 12.10 -12.47 -12.53
CA GLY A 138 13.44 -12.04 -12.15
C GLY A 138 13.58 -11.53 -10.72
N LYS A 139 12.72 -11.96 -9.78
CA LYS A 139 12.62 -11.44 -8.40
C LYS A 139 12.15 -9.97 -8.34
N ALA A 140 11.30 -9.55 -9.27
CA ALA A 140 10.65 -8.26 -9.17
C ALA A 140 9.72 -8.23 -7.93
N GLU A 141 9.73 -7.12 -7.24
CA GLU A 141 8.87 -6.83 -6.10
C GLU A 141 8.18 -5.49 -6.34
N TRP A 142 7.11 -5.24 -5.61
CA TRP A 142 6.49 -3.92 -5.62
C TRP A 142 6.68 -3.23 -4.27
N TRP A 143 6.88 -1.92 -4.32
CA TRP A 143 6.94 -1.08 -3.13
C TRP A 143 6.52 0.34 -3.43
N VAL A 144 6.30 1.09 -2.37
CA VAL A 144 5.88 2.48 -2.42
C VAL A 144 7.00 3.37 -1.88
N GLU A 145 7.26 4.45 -2.58
CA GLU A 145 8.12 5.52 -2.12
C GLU A 145 7.35 6.85 -2.18
N GLY A 146 6.91 7.36 -1.02
CA GLY A 146 5.93 8.45 -0.96
C GLY A 146 4.61 8.06 -1.63
N GLN A 147 4.24 8.72 -2.72
CA GLN A 147 3.08 8.38 -3.56
C GLN A 147 3.50 7.80 -4.92
N THR A 148 4.65 7.17 -4.99
CA THR A 148 5.18 6.56 -6.20
C THR A 148 5.17 5.04 -6.09
N MET A 149 4.51 4.38 -7.04
CA MET A 149 4.40 2.92 -7.11
C MET A 149 5.50 2.36 -8.01
N ASN A 150 6.33 1.48 -7.45
CA ASN A 150 7.41 0.82 -8.16
C ASN A 150 7.15 -0.68 -8.26
N VAL A 151 7.53 -1.28 -9.40
CA VAL A 151 7.50 -2.73 -9.63
C VAL A 151 8.74 -3.10 -10.41
N CYS A 152 9.82 -3.40 -9.72
CA CYS A 152 11.08 -3.78 -10.36
C CYS A 152 11.91 -4.66 -9.44
N ARG A 153 13.07 -5.08 -9.93
CA ARG A 153 14.01 -5.83 -9.12
C ARG A 153 14.59 -4.90 -8.05
N CYS A 154 14.40 -5.28 -6.79
CA CYS A 154 14.99 -4.59 -5.65
C CYS A 154 16.42 -5.09 -5.44
N GLU A 155 17.39 -4.51 -6.14
CA GLU A 155 18.79 -4.64 -5.79
C GLU A 155 19.14 -3.47 -4.86
N HIS A 156 19.01 -3.70 -3.57
CA HIS A 156 19.36 -2.70 -2.56
C HIS A 156 20.76 -2.95 -2.04
N GLY A 157 21.70 -2.10 -2.44
CA GLY A 157 23.03 -2.00 -1.88
C GLY A 157 24.08 -2.90 -2.51
N GLU A 158 25.30 -2.76 -2.03
CA GLU A 158 26.45 -3.59 -2.41
C GLU A 158 26.26 -5.02 -1.89
N GLU A 159 26.77 -5.98 -2.63
CA GLU A 159 26.77 -7.40 -2.23
C GLU A 159 27.48 -7.57 -0.88
N ILE A 160 26.75 -7.96 0.16
CA ILE A 160 27.31 -8.19 1.47
C ILE A 160 27.90 -9.60 1.51
N THR A 161 29.21 -9.70 1.46
CA THR A 161 29.89 -10.97 1.65
C THR A 161 29.95 -11.30 3.14
N LEU A 162 29.08 -12.22 3.58
CA LEU A 162 29.11 -12.75 4.94
C LEU A 162 30.17 -13.85 5.04
N GLY A 163 31.08 -13.71 6.00
CA GLY A 163 32.11 -14.72 6.29
C GLY A 163 32.45 -14.74 7.78
N TYR A 164 33.02 -15.84 8.24
CA TYR A 164 33.53 -15.94 9.60
C TYR A 164 34.52 -14.81 9.90
N GLY A 165 34.31 -14.04 10.96
CA GLY A 165 35.04 -12.84 11.30
C GLY A 165 34.60 -11.56 10.60
N LYS A 166 33.53 -11.61 9.76
CA LYS A 166 32.91 -10.46 9.08
C LYS A 166 31.41 -10.35 9.37
N GLY A 167 31.02 -10.60 10.62
CA GLY A 167 29.64 -10.50 11.06
C GLY A 167 28.84 -11.81 11.08
N LEU A 168 29.38 -12.90 10.52
CA LEU A 168 28.74 -14.22 10.59
C LEU A 168 29.10 -14.87 11.94
N THR A 169 28.11 -15.08 12.81
CA THR A 169 28.30 -15.72 14.13
C THR A 169 27.89 -17.18 14.14
N SER A 170 26.92 -17.56 13.30
CA SER A 170 26.49 -18.97 13.10
C SER A 170 25.81 -19.13 11.74
N LEU A 171 25.89 -20.35 11.18
CA LEU A 171 25.06 -20.84 10.09
C LEU A 171 24.25 -22.01 10.65
N GLU A 172 22.93 -21.90 10.66
CA GLU A 172 22.00 -23.02 10.90
C GLU A 172 21.42 -23.53 9.61
#